data_048eb5e98c21327dbf2c2fcfc58fc84b
#
_entry.id   048eb5e98c21327dbf2c2fcfc58fc84b
#
_cell.length_a   1.000
_cell.length_b   1.000
_cell.length_c   1.000
_cell.angle_alpha   90.00
_cell.angle_beta   90.00
_cell.angle_gamma   90.00
#
_symmetry.space_group_name_H-M   'P 1'
#
loop_
_entity.id
_entity.type
_entity.pdbx_description
1 polymer ?
#
loop_
_entity_poly.entity_id
_entity_poly.type
_entity_poly.pdbx_seq_one_letter_code
_entity_poly.pdbx_strand_id
1 'polypeptide(L)'
;MTLGTKRVLLAAPRGYCAGVDRAVVTVEKALDLYGAPVYVRKEIVHNKHVVATLEARGAIFVAENDEVPEGQTVIFSAHGVSPAVHASAASRNLKTIDATCPLVTKVHHEVKRFAAEDLTILLIGHEGHEEVEGTAGEAPDHIILVDGIDGIADIKVPDENKVAWLSQTTLSVDETLTTVAALKKRFPNLIDPPSDDICYATQNRQVAIKEIAPKADLVLVVGSKNSSNSVRLVEVALEYGAKAAYLIDFAAEAQDEWFEGVEVIGVSSGASVPEILVTDLIKDLARRGFGDVETVTAMEEHLLFSVPPELRKDLKAAGKL
;
A
#
# COMPACT_ATOMS: atom_id res chain seq x y z
N MET A 1 23.74 34.32 18.54
CA MET A 1 22.96 33.42 17.68
C MET A 1 22.77 32.13 18.47
N THR A 2 21.61 31.92 19.06
CA THR A 2 21.25 30.62 19.62
C THR A 2 21.21 29.63 18.46
N LEU A 3 22.14 28.68 18.46
CA LEU A 3 22.06 27.53 17.59
C LEU A 3 20.68 26.88 17.84
N GLY A 4 19.78 26.95 16.87
CA GLY A 4 18.51 26.24 16.94
C GLY A 4 18.81 24.77 17.20
N THR A 5 18.13 24.16 18.16
CA THR A 5 18.28 22.73 18.42
C THR A 5 17.74 21.96 17.24
N LYS A 6 18.63 21.22 16.55
CA LYS A 6 18.24 20.33 15.46
C LYS A 6 17.23 19.31 15.96
N ARG A 7 16.05 19.26 15.33
CA ARG A 7 14.94 18.42 15.78
C ARG A 7 14.33 17.57 14.70
N VAL A 8 13.63 16.54 15.12
CA VAL A 8 12.84 15.63 14.27
C VAL A 8 11.35 15.79 14.60
N LEU A 9 10.54 16.00 13.56
CA LEU A 9 9.08 15.90 13.63
C LEU A 9 8.68 14.52 13.13
N LEU A 10 8.27 13.64 14.04
CA LEU A 10 7.90 12.28 13.75
C LEU A 10 6.40 12.17 13.53
N ALA A 11 5.98 11.94 12.28
CA ALA A 11 4.56 11.84 11.93
C ALA A 11 3.88 10.61 12.55
N ALA A 12 2.64 10.80 13.01
CA ALA A 12 1.75 9.71 13.42
C ALA A 12 0.33 9.95 12.86
N PRO A 13 -0.35 8.91 12.30
CA PRO A 13 0.13 7.52 12.21
C PRO A 13 1.22 7.33 11.15
N ARG A 14 1.98 6.25 11.30
CA ARG A 14 3.00 5.77 10.37
C ARG A 14 3.13 4.24 10.51
N GLY A 15 3.93 3.62 9.65
CA GLY A 15 4.21 2.18 9.74
C GLY A 15 2.99 1.31 9.42
N TYR A 16 3.01 0.06 9.85
CA TYR A 16 2.03 -0.95 9.50
C TYR A 16 0.58 -0.47 9.66
N CYS A 17 -0.21 -0.66 8.60
CA CYS A 17 -1.67 -0.59 8.69
C CYS A 17 -2.26 -1.98 9.01
N ALA A 18 -3.55 -2.02 9.36
CA ALA A 18 -4.21 -3.28 9.70
C ALA A 18 -4.17 -4.33 8.57
N GLY A 19 -4.23 -3.88 7.29
CA GLY A 19 -4.14 -4.78 6.13
C GLY A 19 -2.77 -5.42 5.99
N VAL A 20 -1.71 -4.62 6.14
CA VAL A 20 -0.32 -5.07 6.10
C VAL A 20 0.00 -5.99 7.27
N ASP A 21 -0.35 -5.59 8.50
CA ASP A 21 -0.16 -6.43 9.70
C ASP A 21 -0.81 -7.80 9.51
N ARG A 22 -2.07 -7.83 9.06
CA ARG A 22 -2.77 -9.07 8.74
C ARG A 22 -2.02 -9.94 7.73
N ALA A 23 -1.48 -9.36 6.67
CA ALA A 23 -0.80 -10.09 5.61
C ALA A 23 0.53 -10.70 6.10
N VAL A 24 1.35 -9.90 6.80
CA VAL A 24 2.62 -10.36 7.37
C VAL A 24 2.40 -11.45 8.41
N VAL A 25 1.49 -11.23 9.37
CA VAL A 25 1.11 -12.22 10.38
C VAL A 25 0.55 -13.51 9.76
N THR A 26 -0.11 -13.42 8.59
CA THR A 26 -0.58 -14.60 7.86
C THR A 26 0.56 -15.50 7.44
N VAL A 27 1.62 -14.94 6.85
CA VAL A 27 2.80 -15.73 6.42
C VAL A 27 3.53 -16.31 7.65
N GLU A 28 3.72 -15.51 8.69
CA GLU A 28 4.37 -15.95 9.93
C GLU A 28 3.64 -17.14 10.57
N LYS A 29 2.32 -17.00 10.74
CA LYS A 29 1.49 -18.08 11.33
C LYS A 29 1.40 -19.31 10.42
N ALA A 30 1.43 -19.14 9.10
CA ALA A 30 1.47 -20.27 8.17
C ALA A 30 2.80 -21.04 8.29
N LEU A 31 3.93 -20.33 8.39
CA LEU A 31 5.24 -20.95 8.64
C LEU A 31 5.26 -21.70 9.99
N ASP A 32 4.69 -21.11 11.05
CA ASP A 32 4.63 -21.72 12.38
C ASP A 32 3.68 -22.93 12.44
N LEU A 33 2.68 -22.98 11.57
CA LEU A 33 1.68 -24.05 11.54
C LEU A 33 2.07 -25.20 10.61
N TYR A 34 2.49 -24.90 9.40
CA TYR A 34 2.77 -25.90 8.36
C TYR A 34 4.26 -26.25 8.25
N GLY A 35 5.14 -25.41 8.79
CA GLY A 35 6.57 -25.50 8.56
C GLY A 35 6.99 -24.93 7.20
N ALA A 36 8.29 -24.73 7.05
CA ALA A 36 8.87 -24.32 5.75
C ALA A 36 8.95 -25.51 4.78
N PRO A 37 8.82 -25.28 3.46
CA PRO A 37 8.56 -23.97 2.83
C PRO A 37 7.07 -23.59 2.82
N VAL A 38 6.78 -22.28 2.85
CA VAL A 38 5.49 -21.70 2.50
C VAL A 38 5.72 -20.78 1.32
N TYR A 39 4.96 -20.93 0.24
CA TYR A 39 5.11 -20.10 -0.95
C TYR A 39 4.25 -18.83 -0.83
N VAL A 40 4.76 -17.72 -1.34
CA VAL A 40 4.06 -16.43 -1.40
C VAL A 40 4.12 -15.92 -2.83
N ARG A 41 2.96 -15.70 -3.46
CA ARG A 41 2.90 -15.14 -4.81
C ARG A 41 3.11 -13.64 -4.73
N LYS A 42 4.10 -13.15 -5.50
CA LYS A 42 4.62 -11.77 -5.45
C LYS A 42 5.13 -11.43 -4.03
N GLU A 43 5.43 -10.17 -3.76
CA GLU A 43 5.75 -9.72 -2.40
C GLU A 43 4.47 -9.69 -1.54
N ILE A 44 4.53 -10.21 -0.32
CA ILE A 44 3.36 -10.18 0.58
C ILE A 44 2.87 -8.73 0.82
N VAL A 45 3.81 -7.82 0.92
CA VAL A 45 3.68 -6.36 0.95
C VAL A 45 4.95 -5.75 0.37
N HIS A 46 4.88 -4.56 -0.22
CA HIS A 46 6.04 -3.90 -0.81
C HIS A 46 6.98 -3.32 0.24
N ASN A 47 7.82 -4.19 0.81
CA ASN A 47 8.88 -3.80 1.75
C ASN A 47 10.01 -4.84 1.76
N LYS A 48 11.22 -4.43 1.38
CA LYS A 48 12.39 -5.32 1.27
C LYS A 48 12.77 -6.00 2.58
N HIS A 49 12.68 -5.28 3.70
CA HIS A 49 13.00 -5.85 5.01
C HIS A 49 12.01 -6.96 5.39
N VAL A 50 10.72 -6.74 5.13
CA VAL A 50 9.68 -7.73 5.40
C VAL A 50 9.90 -9.00 4.57
N VAL A 51 10.13 -8.84 3.27
CA VAL A 51 10.42 -9.96 2.36
C VAL A 51 11.63 -10.74 2.85
N ALA A 52 12.77 -10.08 3.09
CA ALA A 52 13.99 -10.73 3.57
C ALA A 52 13.81 -11.43 4.93
N THR A 53 13.03 -10.84 5.84
CA THR A 53 12.74 -11.42 7.15
C THR A 53 11.94 -12.72 7.02
N LEU A 54 10.94 -12.74 6.15
CA LEU A 54 10.10 -13.91 5.91
C LEU A 54 10.87 -15.01 5.12
N GLU A 55 11.71 -14.63 4.16
CA GLU A 55 12.63 -15.56 3.47
C GLU A 55 13.57 -16.25 4.44
N ALA A 56 14.16 -15.51 5.38
CA ALA A 56 15.02 -16.07 6.42
C ALA A 56 14.29 -17.07 7.34
N ARG A 57 12.95 -17.00 7.43
CA ARG A 57 12.11 -17.97 8.14
C ARG A 57 11.62 -19.13 7.27
N GLY A 58 11.92 -19.13 5.96
CA GLY A 58 11.59 -20.21 5.03
C GLY A 58 10.38 -19.95 4.14
N ALA A 59 9.92 -18.69 4.01
CA ALA A 59 9.02 -18.32 2.95
C ALA A 59 9.76 -18.30 1.60
N ILE A 60 9.09 -18.73 0.53
CA ILE A 60 9.61 -18.68 -0.84
C ILE A 60 8.71 -17.78 -1.66
N PHE A 61 9.24 -16.64 -2.08
CA PHE A 61 8.51 -15.71 -2.94
C PHE A 61 8.65 -16.14 -4.39
N VAL A 62 7.52 -16.24 -5.08
CA VAL A 62 7.43 -16.64 -6.50
C VAL A 62 6.70 -15.56 -7.30
N ALA A 63 7.03 -15.44 -8.58
CA ALA A 63 6.31 -14.50 -9.45
C ALA A 63 4.90 -15.01 -9.76
N GLU A 64 4.77 -16.30 -10.09
CA GLU A 64 3.49 -16.90 -10.51
C GLU A 64 3.26 -18.28 -9.87
N ASN A 65 2.00 -18.75 -9.92
CA ASN A 65 1.59 -20.03 -9.34
C ASN A 65 2.28 -21.24 -9.98
N ASP A 66 2.75 -21.14 -11.22
CA ASP A 66 3.42 -22.24 -11.94
C ASP A 66 4.80 -22.58 -11.37
N GLU A 67 5.40 -21.66 -10.64
CA GLU A 67 6.65 -21.88 -9.90
C GLU A 67 6.43 -22.64 -8.56
N VAL A 68 5.19 -22.72 -8.09
CA VAL A 68 4.85 -23.44 -6.86
C VAL A 68 4.70 -24.93 -7.16
N PRO A 69 5.39 -25.86 -6.47
CA PRO A 69 5.18 -27.28 -6.65
C PRO A 69 3.72 -27.67 -6.37
N GLU A 70 3.20 -28.62 -7.15
CA GLU A 70 1.81 -29.07 -7.06
C GLU A 70 1.45 -29.53 -5.64
N GLY A 71 0.28 -29.18 -5.17
CA GLY A 71 -0.23 -29.54 -3.83
C GLY A 71 0.37 -28.74 -2.66
N GLN A 72 1.31 -27.81 -2.92
CA GLN A 72 1.90 -26.98 -1.86
C GLN A 72 0.97 -25.82 -1.43
N THR A 73 1.32 -25.20 -0.29
CA THR A 73 0.61 -24.02 0.21
C THR A 73 1.15 -22.75 -0.45
N VAL A 74 0.26 -21.93 -1.01
CA VAL A 74 0.58 -20.60 -1.54
C VAL A 74 -0.27 -19.54 -0.85
N ILE A 75 0.35 -18.42 -0.49
CA ILE A 75 -0.31 -17.25 0.08
C ILE A 75 -0.36 -16.16 -0.99
N PHE A 76 -1.54 -15.58 -1.20
CA PHE A 76 -1.72 -14.39 -2.04
C PHE A 76 -1.47 -13.13 -1.24
N SER A 77 -0.87 -12.13 -1.87
CA SER A 77 -0.43 -10.89 -1.23
C SER A 77 -1.59 -10.00 -0.76
N ALA A 78 -1.26 -8.98 0.04
CA ALA A 78 -2.22 -7.98 0.49
C ALA A 78 -2.88 -7.19 -0.65
N HIS A 79 -2.24 -7.14 -1.83
CA HIS A 79 -2.66 -6.35 -2.99
C HIS A 79 -3.87 -6.92 -3.72
N GLY A 80 -4.22 -8.18 -3.45
CA GLY A 80 -5.30 -8.88 -4.13
C GLY A 80 -4.86 -9.54 -5.43
N VAL A 81 -5.65 -10.48 -5.88
CA VAL A 81 -5.42 -11.24 -7.11
C VAL A 81 -6.70 -11.40 -7.91
N SER A 82 -6.57 -11.53 -9.23
CA SER A 82 -7.70 -11.77 -10.13
C SER A 82 -8.28 -13.18 -9.96
N PRO A 83 -9.54 -13.42 -10.39
CA PRO A 83 -10.12 -14.76 -10.46
C PRO A 83 -9.28 -15.75 -11.27
N ALA A 84 -8.57 -15.30 -12.29
CA ALA A 84 -7.69 -16.13 -13.11
C ALA A 84 -6.51 -16.72 -12.29
N VAL A 85 -5.97 -15.96 -11.32
CA VAL A 85 -4.93 -16.43 -10.41
C VAL A 85 -5.47 -17.51 -9.48
N HIS A 86 -6.69 -17.35 -8.96
CA HIS A 86 -7.36 -18.39 -8.17
C HIS A 86 -7.59 -19.67 -8.99
N ALA A 87 -8.06 -19.54 -10.22
CA ALA A 87 -8.26 -20.67 -11.13
C ALA A 87 -6.94 -21.40 -11.45
N SER A 88 -5.88 -20.64 -11.69
CA SER A 88 -4.53 -21.19 -11.89
C SER A 88 -4.06 -22.01 -10.68
N ALA A 89 -4.21 -21.48 -9.47
CA ALA A 89 -3.83 -22.20 -8.25
C ALA A 89 -4.66 -23.49 -8.07
N ALA A 90 -5.98 -23.40 -8.32
CA ALA A 90 -6.88 -24.56 -8.23
C ALA A 90 -6.51 -25.65 -9.23
N SER A 91 -6.15 -25.31 -10.48
CA SER A 91 -5.74 -26.29 -11.52
C SER A 91 -4.47 -27.05 -11.15
N ARG A 92 -3.66 -26.52 -10.24
CA ARG A 92 -2.42 -27.11 -9.71
C ARG A 92 -2.59 -27.75 -8.32
N ASN A 93 -3.83 -27.90 -7.86
CA ASN A 93 -4.15 -28.43 -6.53
C ASN A 93 -3.43 -27.68 -5.38
N LEU A 94 -3.13 -26.38 -5.54
CA LEU A 94 -2.46 -25.62 -4.50
C LEU A 94 -3.43 -25.35 -3.34
N LYS A 95 -2.93 -25.42 -2.11
CA LYS A 95 -3.64 -24.96 -0.94
C LYS A 95 -3.47 -23.44 -0.83
N THR A 96 -4.52 -22.69 -1.13
CA THR A 96 -4.47 -21.23 -1.13
C THR A 96 -4.85 -20.63 0.21
N ILE A 97 -4.13 -19.58 0.62
CA ILE A 97 -4.49 -18.69 1.73
C ILE A 97 -4.51 -17.28 1.16
N ASP A 98 -5.67 -16.64 1.19
CA ASP A 98 -5.84 -15.31 0.60
C ASP A 98 -5.62 -14.21 1.65
N ALA A 99 -4.44 -13.57 1.61
CA ALA A 99 -4.10 -12.47 2.49
C ALA A 99 -4.52 -11.08 1.95
N THR A 100 -5.31 -11.02 0.86
CA THR A 100 -5.85 -9.76 0.32
C THR A 100 -6.44 -8.89 1.42
N CYS A 101 -6.04 -7.63 1.44
CA CYS A 101 -6.58 -6.66 2.40
C CYS A 101 -8.11 -6.53 2.22
N PRO A 102 -8.91 -6.56 3.31
CA PRO A 102 -10.36 -6.40 3.20
C PRO A 102 -10.80 -5.12 2.49
N LEU A 103 -9.98 -4.05 2.51
CA LEU A 103 -10.27 -2.81 1.82
C LEU A 103 -10.03 -2.92 0.30
N VAL A 104 -9.08 -3.73 -0.14
CA VAL A 104 -8.91 -4.10 -1.56
C VAL A 104 -10.06 -5.02 -1.99
N THR A 105 -10.42 -6.01 -1.17
CA THR A 105 -11.57 -6.90 -1.44
C THR A 105 -12.87 -6.10 -1.63
N LYS A 106 -13.03 -4.98 -0.91
CA LYS A 106 -14.17 -4.06 -1.11
C LYS A 106 -14.19 -3.53 -2.55
N VAL A 107 -13.06 -3.04 -3.06
CA VAL A 107 -12.96 -2.52 -4.45
C VAL A 107 -13.26 -3.63 -5.47
N HIS A 108 -12.73 -4.84 -5.27
CA HIS A 108 -13.06 -6.00 -6.10
C HIS A 108 -14.57 -6.31 -6.13
N HIS A 109 -15.26 -6.19 -4.99
CA HIS A 109 -16.72 -6.36 -4.94
C HIS A 109 -17.46 -5.26 -5.70
N GLU A 110 -16.98 -4.01 -5.65
CA GLU A 110 -17.57 -2.91 -6.41
C GLU A 110 -17.38 -3.11 -7.92
N VAL A 111 -16.21 -3.60 -8.36
CA VAL A 111 -15.99 -3.96 -9.77
C VAL A 111 -17.05 -4.98 -10.22
N LYS A 112 -17.24 -6.07 -9.46
CA LYS A 112 -18.24 -7.10 -9.80
C LYS A 112 -19.65 -6.54 -9.85
N ARG A 113 -20.00 -5.66 -8.92
CA ARG A 113 -21.32 -5.01 -8.87
C ARG A 113 -21.54 -4.14 -10.09
N PHE A 114 -20.61 -3.25 -10.42
CA PHE A 114 -20.73 -2.36 -11.56
C PHE A 114 -20.73 -3.12 -12.89
N ALA A 115 -19.91 -4.16 -13.02
CA ALA A 115 -19.92 -5.02 -14.21
C ALA A 115 -21.26 -5.76 -14.38
N ALA A 116 -21.89 -6.22 -13.28
CA ALA A 116 -23.21 -6.85 -13.31
C ALA A 116 -24.34 -5.88 -13.75
N GLU A 117 -24.13 -4.58 -13.56
CA GLU A 117 -25.01 -3.51 -14.04
C GLU A 117 -24.66 -3.04 -15.47
N ASP A 118 -23.73 -3.72 -16.15
CA ASP A 118 -23.24 -3.40 -17.49
C ASP A 118 -22.66 -1.98 -17.59
N LEU A 119 -21.91 -1.55 -16.55
CA LEU A 119 -21.22 -0.28 -16.53
C LEU A 119 -19.80 -0.41 -17.08
N THR A 120 -19.31 0.61 -17.77
CA THR A 120 -17.87 0.79 -18.00
C THR A 120 -17.24 1.39 -16.75
N ILE A 121 -16.17 0.78 -16.26
CA ILE A 121 -15.50 1.16 -15.02
C ILE A 121 -14.17 1.85 -15.37
N LEU A 122 -14.05 3.12 -15.01
CA LEU A 122 -12.79 3.86 -15.11
C LEU A 122 -12.00 3.64 -13.82
N LEU A 123 -11.01 2.74 -13.88
CA LEU A 123 -10.16 2.42 -12.73
C LEU A 123 -8.99 3.39 -12.67
N ILE A 124 -9.00 4.32 -11.71
CA ILE A 124 -7.89 5.23 -11.47
C ILE A 124 -6.78 4.46 -10.74
N GLY A 125 -5.60 4.40 -11.33
CA GLY A 125 -4.48 3.64 -10.76
C GLY A 125 -3.27 3.61 -11.68
N HIS A 126 -2.15 3.07 -11.18
CA HIS A 126 -0.90 3.01 -11.94
C HIS A 126 -0.80 1.71 -12.72
N GLU A 127 -0.46 1.81 -13.99
CA GLU A 127 -0.19 0.66 -14.86
C GLU A 127 0.91 -0.22 -14.28
N GLY A 128 0.70 -1.53 -14.31
CA GLY A 128 1.65 -2.53 -13.77
C GLY A 128 1.68 -2.70 -12.26
N HIS A 129 0.84 -1.96 -11.51
CA HIS A 129 0.71 -2.19 -10.08
C HIS A 129 -0.13 -3.43 -9.79
N GLU A 130 0.32 -4.33 -8.88
CA GLU A 130 -0.33 -5.61 -8.58
C GLU A 130 -1.80 -5.46 -8.16
N GLU A 131 -2.13 -4.43 -7.36
CA GLU A 131 -3.51 -4.15 -6.94
C GLU A 131 -4.40 -3.78 -8.15
N VAL A 132 -3.86 -3.02 -9.10
CA VAL A 132 -4.57 -2.64 -10.33
C VAL A 132 -4.79 -3.86 -11.22
N GLU A 133 -3.78 -4.71 -11.38
CA GLU A 133 -3.90 -5.98 -12.13
C GLU A 133 -4.95 -6.90 -11.52
N GLY A 134 -4.94 -7.05 -10.19
CA GLY A 134 -5.90 -7.86 -9.45
C GLY A 134 -7.33 -7.34 -9.61
N THR A 135 -7.52 -6.04 -9.42
CA THR A 135 -8.81 -5.36 -9.53
C THR A 135 -9.34 -5.39 -10.96
N ALA A 136 -8.51 -5.07 -11.95
CA ALA A 136 -8.89 -5.10 -13.36
C ALA A 136 -9.27 -6.51 -13.83
N GLY A 137 -8.61 -7.53 -13.30
CA GLY A 137 -8.91 -8.92 -13.60
C GLY A 137 -10.26 -9.43 -13.09
N GLU A 138 -10.96 -8.68 -12.23
CA GLU A 138 -12.31 -9.06 -11.77
C GLU A 138 -13.38 -8.93 -12.87
N ALA A 139 -13.21 -7.96 -13.78
CA ALA A 139 -14.10 -7.76 -14.92
C ALA A 139 -13.34 -7.07 -16.09
N PRO A 140 -12.40 -7.75 -16.75
CA PRO A 140 -11.47 -7.13 -17.68
C PRO A 140 -12.18 -6.46 -18.88
N ASP A 141 -13.33 -6.98 -19.30
CA ASP A 141 -14.10 -6.42 -20.43
C ASP A 141 -14.84 -5.12 -20.08
N HIS A 142 -14.95 -4.79 -18.80
CA HIS A 142 -15.65 -3.59 -18.30
C HIS A 142 -14.69 -2.49 -17.84
N ILE A 143 -13.39 -2.76 -17.72
CA ILE A 143 -12.43 -1.83 -17.11
C ILE A 143 -11.59 -1.10 -18.15
N ILE A 144 -11.48 0.21 -17.95
CA ILE A 144 -10.51 1.09 -18.61
C ILE A 144 -9.62 1.68 -17.52
N LEU A 145 -8.31 1.46 -17.61
CA LEU A 145 -7.34 2.05 -16.68
C LEU A 145 -7.17 3.55 -16.99
N VAL A 146 -7.15 4.36 -15.94
CA VAL A 146 -6.89 5.81 -15.97
C VAL A 146 -5.68 6.09 -15.10
N ASP A 147 -4.54 6.36 -15.73
CA ASP A 147 -3.29 6.70 -15.04
C ASP A 147 -3.04 8.23 -15.16
N GLY A 148 -3.51 8.97 -14.16
CA GLY A 148 -3.47 10.44 -14.15
C GLY A 148 -4.56 11.12 -14.99
N ILE A 149 -4.35 12.40 -15.28
CA ILE A 149 -5.33 13.25 -15.99
C ILE A 149 -5.15 13.25 -17.50
N ASP A 150 -3.99 12.81 -17.97
CA ASP A 150 -3.65 12.80 -19.38
C ASP A 150 -4.49 11.76 -20.14
N GLY A 151 -4.98 12.13 -21.31
CA GLY A 151 -5.78 11.24 -22.16
C GLY A 151 -7.25 11.07 -21.74
N ILE A 152 -7.72 11.66 -20.64
CA ILE A 152 -9.13 11.57 -20.20
C ILE A 152 -10.09 12.03 -21.31
N ALA A 153 -9.74 13.08 -22.05
CA ALA A 153 -10.56 13.59 -23.14
C ALA A 153 -10.78 12.59 -24.30
N ASP A 154 -9.83 11.68 -24.47
CA ASP A 154 -9.81 10.70 -25.57
C ASP A 154 -10.42 9.34 -25.16
N ILE A 155 -10.84 9.17 -23.91
CA ILE A 155 -11.46 7.93 -23.41
C ILE A 155 -12.75 7.69 -24.21
N LYS A 156 -12.83 6.49 -24.82
CA LYS A 156 -13.99 6.00 -25.55
C LYS A 156 -14.67 4.90 -24.75
N VAL A 157 -15.96 5.04 -24.53
CA VAL A 157 -16.81 4.07 -23.84
C VAL A 157 -18.00 3.71 -24.72
N PRO A 158 -18.59 2.50 -24.58
CA PRO A 158 -19.76 2.09 -25.36
C PRO A 158 -20.99 2.99 -25.12
N ASP A 159 -21.24 3.42 -23.88
CA ASP A 159 -22.34 4.29 -23.47
C ASP A 159 -21.85 5.29 -22.41
N GLU A 160 -21.82 6.56 -22.74
CA GLU A 160 -21.37 7.64 -21.85
C GLU A 160 -22.30 7.87 -20.64
N ASN A 161 -23.50 7.30 -20.64
CA ASN A 161 -24.42 7.35 -19.51
C ASN A 161 -24.26 6.17 -18.55
N LYS A 162 -23.46 5.16 -18.92
CA LYS A 162 -23.18 3.94 -18.14
C LYS A 162 -21.71 3.86 -17.76
N VAL A 163 -21.20 4.89 -17.09
CA VAL A 163 -19.80 4.97 -16.67
C VAL A 163 -19.73 5.16 -15.17
N ALA A 164 -18.93 4.34 -14.51
CA ALA A 164 -18.58 4.46 -13.10
C ALA A 164 -17.06 4.64 -12.95
N TRP A 165 -16.61 5.08 -11.79
CA TRP A 165 -15.19 5.09 -11.47
C TRP A 165 -14.89 4.37 -10.16
N LEU A 166 -13.71 3.81 -10.06
CA LEU A 166 -13.10 3.24 -8.86
C LEU A 166 -11.64 3.66 -8.82
N SER A 167 -10.98 3.47 -7.68
CA SER A 167 -9.56 3.79 -7.58
C SER A 167 -8.75 2.73 -6.84
N GLN A 168 -7.45 2.70 -7.13
CA GLN A 168 -6.45 2.02 -6.34
C GLN A 168 -6.43 2.61 -4.92
N THR A 169 -6.24 1.76 -3.90
CA THR A 169 -6.39 2.17 -2.48
C THR A 169 -5.25 3.04 -1.95
N THR A 170 -4.14 3.17 -2.69
CA THR A 170 -2.89 3.79 -2.24
C THR A 170 -2.49 5.08 -2.98
N LEU A 171 -3.41 5.69 -3.71
CA LEU A 171 -3.18 6.94 -4.45
C LEU A 171 -3.12 8.17 -3.54
N SER A 172 -2.62 9.28 -4.09
CA SER A 172 -2.81 10.61 -3.48
C SER A 172 -4.29 10.97 -3.50
N VAL A 173 -4.80 11.45 -2.35
CA VAL A 173 -6.19 11.92 -2.25
C VAL A 173 -6.43 13.10 -3.16
N ASP A 174 -5.53 14.10 -3.14
CA ASP A 174 -5.68 15.34 -3.91
C ASP A 174 -5.59 15.09 -5.43
N GLU A 175 -4.65 14.24 -5.84
CA GLU A 175 -4.50 13.83 -7.24
C GLU A 175 -5.74 13.05 -7.74
N THR A 176 -6.25 12.13 -6.93
CA THR A 176 -7.46 11.37 -7.27
C THR A 176 -8.66 12.29 -7.40
N LEU A 177 -8.85 13.25 -6.49
CA LEU A 177 -9.93 14.23 -6.58
C LEU A 177 -9.82 15.08 -7.85
N THR A 178 -8.60 15.47 -8.24
CA THR A 178 -8.35 16.20 -9.50
C THR A 178 -8.72 15.36 -10.71
N THR A 179 -8.33 14.10 -10.73
CA THR A 179 -8.65 13.14 -11.79
C THR A 179 -10.17 12.91 -11.87
N VAL A 180 -10.84 12.70 -10.76
CA VAL A 180 -12.31 12.53 -10.69
C VAL A 180 -13.03 13.78 -11.19
N ALA A 181 -12.55 14.99 -10.86
CA ALA A 181 -13.14 16.23 -11.37
C ALA A 181 -13.02 16.34 -12.90
N ALA A 182 -11.89 15.93 -13.48
CA ALA A 182 -11.70 15.85 -14.91
C ALA A 182 -12.62 14.81 -15.57
N LEU A 183 -12.76 13.63 -14.96
CA LEU A 183 -13.67 12.57 -15.41
C LEU A 183 -15.14 13.04 -15.37
N LYS A 184 -15.58 13.71 -14.29
CA LYS A 184 -16.94 14.27 -14.18
C LYS A 184 -17.22 15.34 -15.23
N LYS A 185 -16.20 16.10 -15.63
CA LYS A 185 -16.33 17.06 -16.75
C LYS A 185 -16.49 16.34 -18.09
N ARG A 186 -15.80 15.21 -18.30
CA ARG A 186 -15.89 14.40 -19.52
C ARG A 186 -17.17 13.56 -19.55
N PHE A 187 -17.57 13.00 -18.41
CA PHE A 187 -18.75 12.14 -18.24
C PHE A 187 -19.70 12.76 -17.19
N PRO A 188 -20.64 13.63 -17.57
CA PRO A 188 -21.49 14.34 -16.61
C PRO A 188 -22.37 13.45 -15.73
N ASN A 189 -22.64 12.22 -16.17
CA ASN A 189 -23.42 11.22 -15.46
C ASN A 189 -22.54 10.15 -14.78
N LEU A 190 -21.25 10.45 -14.57
CA LEU A 190 -20.30 9.53 -13.93
C LEU A 190 -20.82 9.07 -12.56
N ILE A 191 -20.86 7.78 -12.35
CA ILE A 191 -21.32 7.15 -11.11
C ILE A 191 -20.16 7.04 -10.12
N ASP A 192 -20.36 7.59 -8.94
CA ASP A 192 -19.39 7.51 -7.84
C ASP A 192 -19.47 6.14 -7.13
N PRO A 193 -18.35 5.65 -6.56
CA PRO A 193 -18.39 4.52 -5.64
C PRO A 193 -19.22 4.87 -4.39
N PRO A 194 -19.81 3.87 -3.68
CA PRO A 194 -20.67 4.11 -2.52
C PRO A 194 -19.92 4.67 -1.31
N SER A 195 -18.59 4.53 -1.30
CA SER A 195 -17.69 5.09 -0.29
C SER A 195 -16.28 5.19 -0.86
N ASP A 196 -15.41 5.96 -0.21
CA ASP A 196 -14.03 6.17 -0.64
C ASP A 196 -13.29 4.85 -0.86
N ASP A 197 -12.56 4.74 -1.98
CA ASP A 197 -11.71 3.60 -2.28
C ASP A 197 -10.30 3.78 -1.72
N ILE A 198 -9.79 5.02 -1.67
CA ILE A 198 -8.51 5.28 -1.00
C ILE A 198 -8.66 4.90 0.47
N CYS A 199 -7.85 3.94 0.91
CA CYS A 199 -8.01 3.37 2.23
C CYS A 199 -7.68 4.38 3.34
N TYR A 200 -8.30 4.20 4.52
CA TYR A 200 -8.08 5.06 5.69
C TYR A 200 -6.59 5.22 6.03
N ALA A 201 -5.81 4.14 5.90
CA ALA A 201 -4.40 4.15 6.24
C ALA A 201 -3.58 5.05 5.30
N THR A 202 -3.91 5.07 4.01
CA THR A 202 -3.32 5.97 3.03
C THR A 202 -3.71 7.41 3.33
N GLN A 203 -5.00 7.68 3.54
CA GLN A 203 -5.50 9.02 3.88
C GLN A 203 -4.84 9.56 5.15
N ASN A 204 -4.82 8.76 6.22
CA ASN A 204 -4.28 9.17 7.52
C ASN A 204 -2.78 9.52 7.45
N ARG A 205 -1.99 8.72 6.72
CA ARG A 205 -0.55 9.00 6.56
C ARG A 205 -0.30 10.25 5.73
N GLN A 206 -1.13 10.50 4.71
CA GLN A 206 -1.05 11.75 3.95
C GLN A 206 -1.42 12.95 4.82
N VAL A 207 -2.46 12.86 5.66
CA VAL A 207 -2.78 13.93 6.63
C VAL A 207 -1.61 14.15 7.58
N ALA A 208 -1.00 13.11 8.12
CA ALA A 208 0.14 13.22 9.02
C ALA A 208 1.37 13.89 8.36
N ILE A 209 1.64 13.58 7.08
CA ILE A 209 2.69 14.26 6.31
C ILE A 209 2.37 15.74 6.10
N LYS A 210 1.13 16.10 5.76
CA LYS A 210 0.67 17.48 5.55
C LYS A 210 0.87 18.35 6.81
N GLU A 211 0.79 17.74 8.00
CA GLU A 211 1.02 18.44 9.27
C GLU A 211 2.50 18.79 9.53
N ILE A 212 3.42 17.95 9.08
CA ILE A 212 4.86 18.14 9.36
C ILE A 212 5.61 18.81 8.21
N ALA A 213 5.22 18.57 6.95
CA ALA A 213 5.93 19.03 5.77
C ALA A 213 6.19 20.55 5.73
N PRO A 214 5.20 21.42 6.05
CA PRO A 214 5.43 22.88 6.03
C PRO A 214 6.43 23.37 7.08
N LYS A 215 6.75 22.55 8.08
CA LYS A 215 7.61 22.87 9.22
C LYS A 215 9.00 22.25 9.08
N ALA A 216 9.20 21.39 8.06
CA ALA A 216 10.42 20.62 7.87
C ALA A 216 11.28 21.18 6.72
N ASP A 217 12.59 21.25 6.94
CA ASP A 217 13.53 21.55 5.87
C ASP A 217 13.75 20.34 4.96
N LEU A 218 13.75 19.15 5.54
CA LEU A 218 13.93 17.86 4.89
C LEU A 218 12.87 16.89 5.41
N VAL A 219 12.23 16.13 4.52
CA VAL A 219 11.35 15.01 4.91
C VAL A 219 11.99 13.69 4.45
N LEU A 220 12.11 12.75 5.38
CA LEU A 220 12.53 11.38 5.10
C LEU A 220 11.35 10.43 5.27
N VAL A 221 11.00 9.73 4.21
CA VAL A 221 9.98 8.70 4.21
C VAL A 221 10.66 7.34 4.14
N VAL A 222 10.47 6.51 5.18
CA VAL A 222 10.93 5.13 5.12
C VAL A 222 9.94 4.31 4.31
N GLY A 223 10.44 3.58 3.31
CA GLY A 223 9.63 2.74 2.42
C GLY A 223 10.36 2.33 1.16
N SER A 224 9.81 1.35 0.45
CA SER A 224 10.39 0.82 -0.78
C SER A 224 9.84 1.53 -2.02
N LYS A 225 10.65 1.62 -3.07
CA LYS A 225 10.31 2.36 -4.32
C LYS A 225 9.11 1.76 -5.07
N ASN A 226 8.85 0.47 -4.90
CA ASN A 226 7.67 -0.21 -5.47
C ASN A 226 6.41 -0.10 -4.59
N SER A 227 6.50 0.57 -3.43
CA SER A 227 5.36 0.84 -2.57
C SER A 227 4.69 2.15 -2.98
N SER A 228 3.55 2.08 -3.70
CA SER A 228 2.77 3.25 -4.11
C SER A 228 2.49 4.20 -2.94
N ASN A 229 2.02 3.68 -1.80
CA ASN A 229 1.78 4.49 -0.61
C ASN A 229 3.03 5.27 -0.17
N SER A 230 4.22 4.64 -0.15
CA SER A 230 5.45 5.28 0.30
C SER A 230 5.92 6.37 -0.66
N VAL A 231 5.83 6.13 -1.97
CA VAL A 231 6.18 7.11 -3.00
C VAL A 231 5.27 8.34 -2.89
N ARG A 232 3.94 8.12 -2.75
CA ARG A 232 2.97 9.22 -2.61
C ARG A 232 3.25 10.10 -1.39
N LEU A 233 3.75 9.56 -0.28
CA LEU A 233 4.11 10.38 0.89
C LEU A 233 5.25 11.35 0.61
N VAL A 234 6.23 10.99 -0.23
CA VAL A 234 7.30 11.91 -0.65
C VAL A 234 6.72 13.05 -1.49
N GLU A 235 5.86 12.73 -2.45
CA GLU A 235 5.23 13.71 -3.33
C GLU A 235 4.36 14.68 -2.54
N VAL A 236 3.50 14.17 -1.66
CA VAL A 236 2.67 15.00 -0.76
C VAL A 236 3.54 15.87 0.14
N ALA A 237 4.69 15.39 0.63
CA ALA A 237 5.59 16.23 1.43
C ALA A 237 6.12 17.43 0.64
N LEU A 238 6.52 17.22 -0.63
CA LEU A 238 6.99 18.29 -1.51
C LEU A 238 5.86 19.27 -1.86
N GLU A 239 4.69 18.77 -2.20
CA GLU A 239 3.50 19.58 -2.53
C GLU A 239 3.08 20.48 -1.36
N TYR A 240 3.24 19.99 -0.13
CA TYR A 240 2.84 20.71 1.09
C TYR A 240 3.98 21.48 1.75
N GLY A 241 5.08 21.72 1.03
CA GLY A 241 6.07 22.74 1.37
C GLY A 241 7.34 22.26 2.05
N ALA A 242 7.61 20.95 2.10
CA ALA A 242 8.95 20.49 2.43
C ALA A 242 9.95 20.97 1.37
N LYS A 243 11.11 21.49 1.78
CA LYS A 243 12.12 21.97 0.84
C LYS A 243 12.78 20.83 0.06
N ALA A 244 12.89 19.65 0.69
CA ALA A 244 13.36 18.41 0.10
C ALA A 244 12.63 17.23 0.74
N ALA A 245 12.43 16.16 -0.01
CA ALA A 245 11.88 14.91 0.51
C ALA A 245 12.50 13.72 -0.22
N TYR A 246 12.84 12.67 0.53
CA TYR A 246 13.44 11.46 -0.03
C TYR A 246 12.83 10.19 0.53
N LEU A 247 12.76 9.17 -0.32
CA LEU A 247 12.35 7.82 0.01
C LEU A 247 13.58 6.96 0.25
N ILE A 248 13.63 6.25 1.38
CA ILE A 248 14.73 5.37 1.75
C ILE A 248 14.17 4.03 2.27
N ASP A 249 14.76 2.91 1.85
CA ASP A 249 14.44 1.61 2.43
C ASP A 249 15.06 1.45 3.84
N PHE A 250 16.29 1.97 4.02
CA PHE A 250 17.07 1.83 5.25
C PHE A 250 17.78 3.14 5.63
N ALA A 251 18.00 3.34 6.92
CA ALA A 251 18.71 4.53 7.44
C ALA A 251 20.09 4.76 6.77
N ALA A 252 20.78 3.68 6.41
CA ALA A 252 22.10 3.76 5.75
C ALA A 252 22.06 4.37 4.33
N GLU A 253 20.90 4.52 3.73
CA GLU A 253 20.73 5.17 2.41
C GLU A 253 20.68 6.70 2.50
N ALA A 254 20.55 7.25 3.71
CA ALA A 254 20.53 8.69 3.91
C ALA A 254 21.92 9.30 3.64
N GLN A 255 21.97 10.22 2.67
CA GLN A 255 23.21 10.85 2.20
C GLN A 255 23.56 12.07 3.07
N ASP A 256 24.85 12.26 3.38
CA ASP A 256 25.29 13.33 4.28
C ASP A 256 24.96 14.72 3.72
N GLU A 257 24.98 14.89 2.41
CA GLU A 257 24.68 16.14 1.71
C GLU A 257 23.25 16.61 1.93
N TRP A 258 22.31 15.70 2.21
CA TRP A 258 20.91 16.06 2.46
C TRP A 258 20.73 16.84 3.76
N PHE A 259 21.67 16.73 4.70
CA PHE A 259 21.60 17.35 6.03
C PHE A 259 22.28 18.71 6.12
N GLU A 260 22.89 19.19 5.02
CA GLU A 260 23.57 20.50 5.01
C GLU A 260 22.56 21.64 5.18
N GLY A 261 22.75 22.45 6.23
CA GLY A 261 21.87 23.57 6.53
C GLY A 261 20.46 23.20 7.04
N VAL A 262 20.20 21.90 7.31
CA VAL A 262 18.93 21.41 7.85
C VAL A 262 18.87 21.58 9.36
N GLU A 263 17.80 22.16 9.87
CA GLU A 263 17.51 22.29 11.29
C GLU A 263 16.32 21.40 11.73
N VAL A 264 15.32 21.21 10.85
CA VAL A 264 14.11 20.45 11.13
C VAL A 264 13.92 19.33 10.11
N ILE A 265 13.88 18.09 10.58
CA ILE A 265 13.62 16.91 9.75
C ILE A 265 12.23 16.38 10.06
N GLY A 266 11.40 16.22 9.03
CA GLY A 266 10.18 15.43 9.09
C GLY A 266 10.47 13.97 8.83
N VAL A 267 9.92 13.06 9.63
CA VAL A 267 10.06 11.61 9.42
C VAL A 267 8.68 10.97 9.37
N SER A 268 8.45 10.16 8.36
CA SER A 268 7.29 9.29 8.25
C SER A 268 7.67 7.95 7.64
N SER A 269 6.70 7.06 7.50
CA SER A 269 6.91 5.80 6.80
C SER A 269 5.62 5.29 6.14
N GLY A 270 5.81 4.54 5.07
CA GLY A 270 4.70 3.89 4.37
C GLY A 270 3.99 2.84 5.21
N ALA A 271 2.78 2.47 4.76
CA ALA A 271 1.90 1.51 5.43
C ALA A 271 2.45 0.07 5.47
N SER A 272 3.50 -0.24 4.71
CA SER A 272 4.17 -1.55 4.66
C SER A 272 5.47 -1.61 5.48
N VAL A 273 5.79 -0.56 6.25
CA VAL A 273 7.07 -0.42 6.94
C VAL A 273 6.96 -0.84 8.40
N PRO A 274 7.77 -1.81 8.88
CA PRO A 274 7.83 -2.14 10.30
C PRO A 274 8.52 -1.03 11.09
N GLU A 275 8.05 -0.77 12.31
CA GLU A 275 8.52 0.34 13.17
C GLU A 275 10.02 0.28 13.48
N ILE A 276 10.63 -0.90 13.40
CA ILE A 276 12.07 -1.07 13.63
C ILE A 276 12.90 -0.22 12.65
N LEU A 277 12.48 -0.10 11.38
CA LEU A 277 13.20 0.70 10.38
C LEU A 277 13.13 2.20 10.68
N VAL A 278 11.98 2.68 11.18
CA VAL A 278 11.84 4.07 11.64
C VAL A 278 12.70 4.30 12.88
N THR A 279 12.68 3.38 13.83
CA THR A 279 13.52 3.45 15.04
C THR A 279 15.01 3.52 14.68
N ASP A 280 15.46 2.77 13.69
CA ASP A 280 16.86 2.78 13.27
C ASP A 280 17.22 4.09 12.55
N LEU A 281 16.31 4.67 11.76
CA LEU A 281 16.48 5.99 11.19
C LEU A 281 16.60 7.07 12.29
N ILE A 282 15.72 7.05 13.29
CA ILE A 282 15.78 8.00 14.42
C ILE A 282 17.10 7.90 15.17
N LYS A 283 17.64 6.70 15.40
CA LYS A 283 18.95 6.50 16.00
C LYS A 283 20.09 7.08 15.12
N ASP A 284 19.98 6.93 13.80
CA ASP A 284 20.96 7.51 12.87
C ASP A 284 20.90 9.03 12.90
N LEU A 285 19.71 9.63 12.84
CA LEU A 285 19.50 11.06 12.93
C LEU A 285 20.05 11.64 14.26
N ALA A 286 19.87 10.93 15.37
CA ALA A 286 20.43 11.33 16.66
C ALA A 286 21.98 11.40 16.60
N ARG A 287 22.65 10.45 15.95
CA ARG A 287 24.12 10.49 15.72
C ARG A 287 24.55 11.67 14.85
N ARG A 288 23.68 12.15 13.96
CA ARG A 288 23.89 13.34 13.12
C ARG A 288 23.55 14.66 13.83
N GLY A 289 23.17 14.58 15.11
CA GLY A 289 22.85 15.76 15.95
C GLY A 289 21.36 16.14 16.02
N PHE A 290 20.46 15.36 15.44
CA PHE A 290 19.00 15.54 15.52
C PHE A 290 18.44 14.66 16.63
N GLY A 291 18.72 15.00 17.89
CA GLY A 291 18.33 14.18 19.05
C GLY A 291 17.02 14.59 19.71
N ASP A 292 16.48 15.76 19.37
CA ASP A 292 15.16 16.21 19.87
C ASP A 292 14.06 15.71 18.95
N VAL A 293 13.25 14.74 19.43
CA VAL A 293 12.20 14.07 18.65
C VAL A 293 10.84 14.42 19.21
N GLU A 294 10.04 15.13 18.42
CA GLU A 294 8.65 15.45 18.70
C GLU A 294 7.72 14.57 17.84
N THR A 295 6.82 13.80 18.46
CA THR A 295 5.78 13.08 17.73
C THR A 295 4.60 14.02 17.45
N VAL A 296 4.28 14.20 16.16
CA VAL A 296 3.14 14.98 15.69
C VAL A 296 2.03 14.02 15.33
N THR A 297 1.03 13.89 16.19
CA THR A 297 -0.11 12.97 16.00
C THR A 297 -1.24 13.70 15.29
N ALA A 298 -1.53 13.31 14.05
CA ALA A 298 -2.66 13.82 13.28
C ALA A 298 -3.95 13.08 13.65
N MET A 299 -3.87 11.76 13.87
CA MET A 299 -5.00 10.92 14.29
C MET A 299 -4.52 9.58 14.86
N GLU A 300 -5.45 8.85 15.48
CA GLU A 300 -5.21 7.52 16.02
C GLU A 300 -5.88 6.45 15.16
N GLU A 301 -5.24 5.29 15.02
CA GLU A 301 -5.75 4.12 14.29
C GLU A 301 -5.98 2.96 15.25
N HIS A 302 -7.19 2.36 15.21
CA HIS A 302 -7.59 1.26 16.09
C HIS A 302 -8.09 0.03 15.33
N LEU A 303 -8.10 0.11 13.99
CA LEU A 303 -8.60 -0.98 13.16
C LEU A 303 -7.65 -2.19 13.21
N LEU A 304 -8.23 -3.37 13.37
CA LEU A 304 -7.51 -4.64 13.33
C LEU A 304 -8.27 -5.61 12.42
N PHE A 305 -7.54 -6.41 11.68
CA PHE A 305 -8.11 -7.48 10.86
C PHE A 305 -7.67 -8.86 11.35
N SER A 306 -8.60 -9.80 11.39
CA SER A 306 -8.29 -11.20 11.64
C SER A 306 -7.53 -11.81 10.45
N VAL A 307 -6.70 -12.81 10.72
CA VAL A 307 -6.07 -13.63 9.67
C VAL A 307 -7.13 -14.27 8.74
N PRO A 308 -6.75 -14.65 7.51
CA PRO A 308 -7.66 -15.26 6.54
C PRO A 308 -8.44 -16.44 7.11
N PRO A 309 -9.70 -16.64 6.67
CA PRO A 309 -10.56 -17.71 7.18
C PRO A 309 -9.95 -19.11 7.05
N GLU A 310 -9.23 -19.37 5.94
CA GLU A 310 -8.58 -20.64 5.66
C GLU A 310 -7.53 -20.96 6.75
N LEU A 311 -6.64 -20.02 7.01
CA LEU A 311 -5.60 -20.14 8.03
C LEU A 311 -6.21 -20.19 9.44
N ARG A 312 -7.22 -19.36 9.71
CA ARG A 312 -7.90 -19.33 11.00
C ARG A 312 -8.54 -20.66 11.35
N LYS A 313 -9.16 -21.33 10.37
CA LYS A 313 -9.75 -22.67 10.53
C LYS A 313 -8.69 -23.68 10.93
N ASP A 314 -7.54 -23.67 10.27
CA ASP A 314 -6.46 -24.61 10.51
C ASP A 314 -5.75 -24.34 11.86
N LEU A 315 -5.54 -23.07 12.21
CA LEU A 315 -5.00 -22.68 13.52
C LEU A 315 -5.91 -23.16 14.66
N LYS A 316 -7.23 -22.99 14.49
CA LYS A 316 -8.22 -23.48 15.47
C LYS A 316 -8.17 -25.00 15.60
N ALA A 317 -8.10 -25.73 14.50
CA ALA A 317 -7.99 -27.19 14.50
C ALA A 317 -6.69 -27.67 15.20
N ALA A 318 -5.62 -26.90 15.10
CA ALA A 318 -4.34 -27.16 15.75
C ALA A 318 -4.25 -26.67 17.23
N GLY A 319 -5.32 -26.02 17.76
CA GLY A 319 -5.30 -25.45 19.12
C GLY A 319 -4.33 -24.27 19.29
N LYS A 320 -4.05 -23.53 18.19
CA LYS A 320 -3.09 -22.41 18.13
C LYS A 320 -3.77 -21.03 17.92
N LEU A 321 -5.08 -20.95 18.07
CA LEU A 321 -5.85 -19.69 17.92
C LEU A 321 -6.31 -19.19 19.29
#